data_c237e51ad6d14503ce6dc46801df54db
#
_entry.id   c237e51ad6d14503ce6dc46801df54db
#
_cell.length_a   1.000
_cell.length_b   1.000
_cell.length_c   1.000
_cell.angle_alpha   90.00
_cell.angle_beta   90.00
_cell.angle_gamma   90.00
#
_symmetry.space_group_name_H-M   'P 1'
#
loop_
_entity.id
_entity.type
_entity.pdbx_description
1 polymer ?
#
loop_
_entity_poly.entity_id
_entity_poly.type
_entity_poly.pdbx_seq_one_letter_code
_entity_poly.pdbx_strand_id
1 'polypeptide(L)'
;MMTYMGNNQVSSEELKRRIINRWDEASKYYDYDRFTDEDINSKVRDTWKEFFNKELGSERLKILDVGTGTGFLSILLAEMGHEVVGIDLSEMMISLCSKKAQEKDLQLDLRIGDAESIPFENECFDVVVSRWVLWTVLHPEKAITDWKRVLKPGGRAYAFDTPSVEREANTIDKYFRPNLAKLVISIYERRNAWSEYYDKVIRSRLPLNYDKKGSFDRQMKLFVDCGFMDVAATKMDEASALSAEIWGRMPWRYQLGWTCNYEWYCIRGSKAVEPQEKDNHHFGEN
;
A
#
# COMPACT_ATOMS: atom_id res chain seq x y z
N MET A 1 -37.80 -32.84 -1.17
CA MET A 1 -37.51 -31.70 -2.04
C MET A 1 -37.13 -30.52 -1.13
N MET A 2 -35.87 -30.43 -0.70
CA MET A 2 -35.38 -29.37 0.18
C MET A 2 -34.62 -28.36 -0.69
N THR A 3 -35.21 -27.21 -0.83
CA THR A 3 -34.69 -26.07 -1.58
C THR A 3 -33.55 -25.45 -0.79
N TYR A 4 -32.32 -25.77 -1.15
CA TYR A 4 -31.14 -25.02 -0.68
C TYR A 4 -31.06 -23.68 -1.48
N MET A 5 -31.74 -22.68 -1.00
CA MET A 5 -31.54 -21.30 -1.43
C MET A 5 -31.04 -20.51 -0.21
N GLY A 6 -29.78 -20.44 -0.06
CA GLY A 6 -29.09 -19.52 0.84
C GLY A 6 -27.91 -18.95 0.10
N ASN A 7 -28.13 -17.98 -0.79
CA ASN A 7 -27.10 -17.08 -1.31
C ASN A 7 -26.67 -16.17 -0.15
N ASN A 8 -25.85 -16.68 0.76
CA ASN A 8 -25.15 -15.86 1.75
C ASN A 8 -24.09 -15.01 1.00
N GLN A 9 -24.54 -13.98 0.31
CA GLN A 9 -23.63 -12.94 -0.15
C GLN A 9 -23.08 -12.24 1.10
N VAL A 10 -21.80 -12.50 1.41
CA VAL A 10 -21.07 -11.80 2.46
C VAL A 10 -21.08 -10.30 2.11
N SER A 11 -21.54 -9.45 3.03
CA SER A 11 -21.61 -8.00 2.81
C SER A 11 -20.22 -7.37 2.71
N SER A 12 -20.13 -6.20 2.09
CA SER A 12 -18.86 -5.43 2.03
C SER A 12 -18.35 -5.07 3.42
N GLU A 13 -19.23 -4.79 4.37
CA GLU A 13 -18.88 -4.52 5.77
C GLU A 13 -18.26 -5.73 6.45
N GLU A 14 -18.84 -6.91 6.26
CA GLU A 14 -18.29 -8.15 6.80
C GLU A 14 -16.94 -8.48 6.15
N LEU A 15 -16.78 -8.22 4.85
CA LEU A 15 -15.49 -8.39 4.17
C LEU A 15 -14.43 -7.42 4.71
N LYS A 16 -14.78 -6.15 4.91
CA LYS A 16 -13.87 -5.16 5.54
C LYS A 16 -13.47 -5.57 6.94
N ARG A 17 -14.42 -6.02 7.76
CA ARG A 17 -14.13 -6.53 9.11
C ARG A 17 -13.13 -7.70 9.07
N ARG A 18 -13.27 -8.63 8.13
CA ARG A 18 -12.30 -9.73 7.96
C ARG A 18 -10.93 -9.24 7.49
N ILE A 19 -10.89 -8.22 6.64
CA ILE A 19 -9.65 -7.58 6.21
C ILE A 19 -8.96 -6.92 7.40
N ILE A 20 -9.69 -6.18 8.23
CA ILE A 20 -9.17 -5.56 9.47
C ILE A 20 -8.59 -6.63 10.39
N ASN A 21 -9.37 -7.65 10.74
CA ASN A 21 -8.91 -8.75 11.59
C ASN A 21 -7.65 -9.42 11.05
N ARG A 22 -7.55 -9.55 9.72
CA ARG A 22 -6.36 -10.11 9.07
C ARG A 22 -5.12 -9.24 9.28
N TRP A 23 -5.26 -7.91 9.17
CA TRP A 23 -4.16 -6.98 9.37
C TRP A 23 -3.80 -6.80 10.84
N ASP A 24 -4.79 -6.82 11.75
CA ASP A 24 -4.54 -6.87 13.19
C ASP A 24 -3.73 -8.11 13.60
N GLU A 25 -4.06 -9.27 13.06
CA GLU A 25 -3.25 -10.47 13.29
C GLU A 25 -1.86 -10.36 12.64
N ALA A 26 -1.78 -9.81 11.43
CA ALA A 26 -0.51 -9.63 10.73
C ALA A 26 0.43 -8.68 11.45
N SER A 27 -0.10 -7.64 12.11
CA SER A 27 0.70 -6.64 12.82
C SER A 27 1.71 -7.27 13.79
N LYS A 28 1.39 -8.42 14.35
CA LYS A 28 2.25 -9.17 15.27
C LYS A 28 3.54 -9.71 14.61
N TYR A 29 3.55 -9.82 13.28
CA TYR A 29 4.60 -10.50 12.52
C TYR A 29 5.11 -9.67 11.33
N TYR A 30 4.42 -8.59 10.99
CA TYR A 30 4.62 -7.84 9.75
C TYR A 30 5.86 -6.95 9.77
N ASP A 31 6.55 -6.90 10.90
CA ASP A 31 7.73 -6.07 11.05
C ASP A 31 8.96 -6.77 10.47
N TYR A 32 9.32 -6.40 9.24
CA TYR A 32 10.50 -6.95 8.56
C TYR A 32 11.81 -6.55 9.24
N ASP A 33 11.82 -5.47 10.03
CA ASP A 33 13.00 -5.00 10.75
C ASP A 33 13.58 -6.05 11.70
N ARG A 34 12.74 -7.01 12.13
CA ARG A 34 13.18 -8.14 12.98
C ARG A 34 14.08 -9.17 12.27
N PHE A 35 14.13 -9.14 10.93
CA PHE A 35 14.91 -10.07 10.10
C PHE A 35 16.03 -9.40 9.33
N THR A 36 16.21 -8.09 9.50
CA THR A 36 17.22 -7.28 8.84
C THR A 36 18.13 -6.65 9.85
N ASP A 37 19.39 -6.45 9.47
CA ASP A 37 20.34 -5.69 10.25
C ASP A 37 20.26 -4.20 9.92
N GLU A 38 20.93 -3.36 10.73
CA GLU A 38 20.90 -1.90 10.57
C GLU A 38 21.47 -1.45 9.22
N ASP A 39 22.45 -2.18 8.66
CA ASP A 39 23.06 -1.87 7.37
C ASP A 39 22.03 -1.99 6.23
N ILE A 40 21.25 -3.07 6.21
CA ILE A 40 20.19 -3.24 5.21
C ILE A 40 19.06 -2.25 5.43
N ASN A 41 18.65 -2.02 6.67
CA ASN A 41 17.57 -1.09 6.98
C ASN A 41 17.96 0.34 6.55
N SER A 42 19.21 0.74 6.76
CA SER A 42 19.75 2.02 6.28
C SER A 42 19.69 2.10 4.75
N LYS A 43 20.22 1.12 4.03
CA LYS A 43 20.20 1.09 2.56
C LYS A 43 18.79 1.18 1.99
N VAL A 44 17.84 0.44 2.55
CA VAL A 44 16.43 0.52 2.15
C VAL A 44 15.90 1.94 2.33
N ARG A 45 16.14 2.54 3.50
CA ARG A 45 15.67 3.90 3.80
C ARG A 45 16.32 4.93 2.86
N ASP A 46 17.61 4.82 2.60
CA ASP A 46 18.35 5.74 1.75
C ASP A 46 17.85 5.67 0.29
N THR A 47 17.62 4.46 -0.24
CA THR A 47 17.04 4.26 -1.57
C THR A 47 15.65 4.91 -1.70
N TRP A 48 14.79 4.74 -0.69
CA TRP A 48 13.46 5.36 -0.71
C TRP A 48 13.52 6.87 -0.54
N LYS A 49 14.44 7.40 0.31
CA LYS A 49 14.67 8.83 0.45
C LYS A 49 15.18 9.46 -0.85
N GLU A 50 16.10 8.79 -1.54
CA GLU A 50 16.60 9.25 -2.84
C GLU A 50 15.47 9.34 -3.88
N PHE A 51 14.61 8.30 -3.95
CA PHE A 51 13.43 8.33 -4.79
C PHE A 51 12.53 9.52 -4.48
N PHE A 52 12.18 9.74 -3.21
CA PHE A 52 11.29 10.83 -2.84
C PHE A 52 11.93 12.21 -3.01
N ASN A 53 13.22 12.37 -2.75
CA ASN A 53 13.94 13.63 -3.03
C ASN A 53 13.85 14.00 -4.51
N LYS A 54 14.00 13.01 -5.40
CA LYS A 54 13.88 13.22 -6.85
C LYS A 54 12.46 13.57 -7.28
N GLU A 55 11.46 12.90 -6.71
CA GLU A 55 10.05 13.06 -7.10
C GLU A 55 9.39 14.28 -6.45
N LEU A 56 9.69 14.58 -5.19
CA LEU A 56 9.01 15.62 -4.41
C LEU A 56 9.77 16.94 -4.36
N GLY A 57 11.10 16.91 -4.54
CA GLY A 57 11.95 18.07 -4.34
C GLY A 57 12.22 18.34 -2.85
N SER A 58 12.66 19.59 -2.54
CA SER A 58 13.08 19.98 -1.20
C SER A 58 12.03 20.77 -0.40
N GLU A 59 10.86 21.03 -0.97
CA GLU A 59 9.82 21.78 -0.29
C GLU A 59 9.13 20.93 0.77
N ARG A 60 8.72 21.55 1.88
CA ARG A 60 7.89 20.88 2.89
C ARG A 60 6.49 20.75 2.36
N LEU A 61 6.06 19.50 2.16
CA LEU A 61 4.75 19.14 1.64
C LEU A 61 3.87 18.55 2.74
N LYS A 62 2.56 18.64 2.58
CA LYS A 62 1.56 17.93 3.37
C LYS A 62 1.18 16.65 2.64
N ILE A 63 1.52 15.52 3.23
CA ILE A 63 1.44 14.20 2.62
C ILE A 63 0.47 13.32 3.38
N LEU A 64 -0.42 12.64 2.65
CA LEU A 64 -1.28 11.58 3.18
C LEU A 64 -0.71 10.21 2.81
N ASP A 65 -0.42 9.38 3.79
CA ASP A 65 -0.04 7.97 3.63
C ASP A 65 -1.26 7.08 3.85
N VAL A 66 -1.81 6.54 2.77
CA VAL A 66 -3.01 5.70 2.79
C VAL A 66 -2.63 4.24 2.96
N GLY A 67 -3.12 3.63 4.05
CA GLY A 67 -2.70 2.30 4.50
C GLY A 67 -1.28 2.35 5.04
N THR A 68 -1.02 3.25 5.99
CA THR A 68 0.31 3.50 6.55
C THR A 68 0.94 2.26 7.19
N GLY A 69 0.13 1.28 7.61
CA GLY A 69 0.59 0.07 8.27
C GLY A 69 1.43 0.40 9.51
N THR A 70 2.60 -0.22 9.63
CA THR A 70 3.54 0.04 10.73
C THR A 70 4.40 1.30 10.52
N GLY A 71 4.06 2.15 9.54
CA GLY A 71 4.61 3.49 9.37
C GLY A 71 5.84 3.61 8.47
N PHE A 72 6.12 2.65 7.58
CA PHE A 72 7.33 2.70 6.76
C PHE A 72 7.46 4.01 5.96
N LEU A 73 6.42 4.38 5.18
CA LEU A 73 6.45 5.64 4.42
C LEU A 73 6.23 6.86 5.31
N SER A 74 5.29 6.80 6.24
CA SER A 74 4.98 7.91 7.13
C SER A 74 6.20 8.37 7.93
N ILE A 75 6.94 7.45 8.53
CA ILE A 75 8.15 7.74 9.31
C ILE A 75 9.25 8.29 8.40
N LEU A 76 9.49 7.65 7.25
CA LEU A 76 10.51 8.06 6.30
C LEU A 76 10.27 9.48 5.78
N LEU A 77 9.04 9.80 5.39
CA LEU A 77 8.68 11.12 4.87
C LEU A 77 8.71 12.20 5.97
N ALA A 78 8.35 11.85 7.21
CA ALA A 78 8.49 12.75 8.35
C ALA A 78 9.97 13.04 8.68
N GLU A 79 10.86 12.03 8.59
CA GLU A 79 12.31 12.22 8.73
C GLU A 79 12.89 13.12 7.62
N MET A 80 12.24 13.17 6.45
CA MET A 80 12.60 14.09 5.36
C MET A 80 12.06 15.52 5.58
N GLY A 81 11.30 15.77 6.66
CA GLY A 81 10.79 17.09 7.04
C GLY A 81 9.41 17.45 6.51
N HIS A 82 8.70 16.51 5.90
CA HIS A 82 7.33 16.73 5.44
C HIS A 82 6.31 16.68 6.60
N GLU A 83 5.15 17.30 6.42
CA GLU A 83 3.98 17.14 7.28
C GLU A 83 3.23 15.89 6.86
N VAL A 84 3.21 14.86 7.71
CA VAL A 84 2.67 13.56 7.33
C VAL A 84 1.45 13.20 8.17
N VAL A 85 0.39 12.82 7.47
CA VAL A 85 -0.81 12.20 8.01
C VAL A 85 -0.85 10.75 7.55
N GLY A 86 -1.00 9.80 8.47
CA GLY A 86 -1.13 8.37 8.14
C GLY A 86 -2.51 7.85 8.49
N ILE A 87 -3.14 7.12 7.58
CA ILE A 87 -4.39 6.40 7.86
C ILE A 87 -4.24 4.90 7.63
N ASP A 88 -4.89 4.10 8.47
CA ASP A 88 -5.03 2.65 8.28
C ASP A 88 -6.36 2.17 8.88
N LEU A 89 -6.93 1.10 8.33
CA LEU A 89 -8.14 0.47 8.89
C LEU A 89 -7.86 -0.30 10.19
N SER A 90 -6.62 -0.74 10.39
CA SER A 90 -6.20 -1.54 11.55
C SER A 90 -5.71 -0.62 12.67
N GLU A 91 -6.41 -0.66 13.81
CA GLU A 91 -5.98 0.04 15.02
C GLU A 91 -4.62 -0.46 15.51
N MET A 92 -4.35 -1.75 15.36
CA MET A 92 -3.06 -2.34 15.74
C MET A 92 -1.90 -1.80 14.90
N MET A 93 -2.12 -1.60 13.59
CA MET A 93 -1.13 -0.98 12.71
C MET A 93 -0.85 0.46 13.12
N ILE A 94 -1.89 1.26 13.35
CA ILE A 94 -1.77 2.65 13.83
C ILE A 94 -1.00 2.71 15.16
N SER A 95 -1.30 1.82 16.09
CA SER A 95 -0.61 1.76 17.39
C SER A 95 0.89 1.47 17.22
N LEU A 96 1.26 0.53 16.36
CA LEU A 96 2.66 0.21 16.07
C LEU A 96 3.38 1.37 15.37
N CYS A 97 2.73 2.01 14.40
CA CYS A 97 3.26 3.19 13.74
C CYS A 97 3.53 4.32 14.76
N SER A 98 2.56 4.60 15.63
CA SER A 98 2.67 5.62 16.69
C SER A 98 3.85 5.33 17.62
N LYS A 99 4.00 4.09 18.06
CA LYS A 99 5.14 3.68 18.90
C LYS A 99 6.48 3.93 18.21
N LYS A 100 6.63 3.50 16.95
CA LYS A 100 7.87 3.70 16.20
C LYS A 100 8.16 5.18 15.95
N ALA A 101 7.14 6.00 15.69
CA ALA A 101 7.31 7.44 15.53
C ALA A 101 7.79 8.09 16.83
N GLN A 102 7.21 7.72 17.99
CA GLN A 102 7.65 8.20 19.31
C GLN A 102 9.09 7.80 19.62
N GLU A 103 9.51 6.58 19.29
CA GLU A 103 10.91 6.12 19.47
C GLU A 103 11.92 6.95 18.66
N LYS A 104 11.46 7.69 17.66
CA LYS A 104 12.26 8.56 16.79
C LYS A 104 12.00 10.06 17.00
N ASP A 105 11.26 10.43 18.05
CA ASP A 105 10.85 11.82 18.31
C ASP A 105 10.12 12.50 17.14
N LEU A 106 9.40 11.72 16.34
CA LEU A 106 8.65 12.24 15.18
C LEU A 106 7.20 12.53 15.54
N GLN A 107 6.68 13.66 15.03
CA GLN A 107 5.27 14.04 15.15
C GLN A 107 4.51 13.61 13.88
N LEU A 108 3.61 12.65 14.03
CA LEU A 108 2.72 12.17 12.97
C LEU A 108 1.25 12.33 13.39
N ASP A 109 0.39 12.78 12.46
CA ASP A 109 -1.06 12.70 12.63
C ASP A 109 -1.53 11.32 12.14
N LEU A 110 -1.81 10.41 13.06
CA LEU A 110 -2.17 9.03 12.74
C LEU A 110 -3.64 8.77 13.12
N ARG A 111 -4.43 8.28 12.16
CA ARG A 111 -5.88 8.06 12.33
C ARG A 111 -6.32 6.73 11.77
N ILE A 112 -7.35 6.15 12.39
CA ILE A 112 -8.10 5.06 11.76
C ILE A 112 -8.87 5.66 10.57
N GLY A 113 -8.68 5.08 9.39
CA GLY A 113 -9.31 5.57 8.16
C GLY A 113 -9.37 4.52 7.07
N ASP A 114 -10.41 4.63 6.24
CA ASP A 114 -10.65 3.74 5.10
C ASP A 114 -10.11 4.38 3.82
N ALA A 115 -9.29 3.66 3.07
CA ALA A 115 -8.79 4.09 1.77
C ALA A 115 -9.91 4.41 0.74
N GLU A 116 -11.09 3.80 0.91
CA GLU A 116 -12.26 4.00 0.06
C GLU A 116 -13.18 5.15 0.52
N SER A 117 -12.88 5.77 1.69
CA SER A 117 -13.62 6.89 2.27
C SER A 117 -12.72 7.63 3.24
N ILE A 118 -11.85 8.45 2.70
CA ILE A 118 -10.81 9.18 3.45
C ILE A 118 -11.45 10.29 4.30
N PRO A 119 -11.23 10.30 5.64
CA PRO A 119 -11.91 11.21 6.57
C PRO A 119 -11.29 12.62 6.59
N PHE A 120 -11.07 13.22 5.43
CA PHE A 120 -10.55 14.56 5.26
C PHE A 120 -11.35 15.33 4.21
N GLU A 121 -11.32 16.67 4.31
CA GLU A 121 -11.92 17.58 3.35
C GLU A 121 -11.23 17.47 1.98
N ASN A 122 -11.87 18.06 0.97
CA ASN A 122 -11.28 18.15 -0.35
C ASN A 122 -10.01 19.01 -0.31
N GLU A 123 -9.05 18.69 -1.16
CA GLU A 123 -7.90 19.56 -1.46
C GLU A 123 -7.03 19.91 -0.24
N CYS A 124 -6.88 18.94 0.68
CA CYS A 124 -6.08 19.10 1.90
C CYS A 124 -4.59 18.77 1.72
N PHE A 125 -4.24 17.94 0.72
CA PHE A 125 -2.90 17.35 0.62
C PHE A 125 -2.21 17.72 -0.69
N ASP A 126 -0.89 17.94 -0.61
CA ASP A 126 -0.04 18.14 -1.78
C ASP A 126 0.27 16.80 -2.46
N VAL A 127 0.38 15.74 -1.65
CA VAL A 127 0.74 14.41 -2.11
C VAL A 127 -0.08 13.35 -1.37
N VAL A 128 -0.49 12.32 -2.09
CA VAL A 128 -0.99 11.05 -1.52
C VAL A 128 0.01 9.95 -1.87
N VAL A 129 0.43 9.19 -0.88
CA VAL A 129 1.27 8.00 -1.06
C VAL A 129 0.54 6.77 -0.54
N SER A 130 0.83 5.60 -1.11
CA SER A 130 0.31 4.33 -0.64
C SER A 130 1.24 3.20 -1.04
N ARG A 131 1.53 2.27 -0.11
CA ARG A 131 2.41 1.13 -0.36
C ARG A 131 1.74 -0.18 0.00
N TRP A 132 1.54 -1.06 -1.01
CA TRP A 132 0.92 -2.37 -0.83
C TRP A 132 -0.52 -2.33 -0.29
N VAL A 133 -1.34 -1.39 -0.75
CA VAL A 133 -2.72 -1.25 -0.30
C VAL A 133 -3.74 -1.62 -1.37
N LEU A 134 -3.55 -1.17 -2.61
CA LEU A 134 -4.58 -1.31 -3.66
C LEU A 134 -5.03 -2.76 -3.91
N TRP A 135 -4.16 -3.73 -3.71
CA TRP A 135 -4.50 -5.14 -3.85
C TRP A 135 -5.41 -5.68 -2.73
N THR A 136 -5.59 -4.93 -1.64
CA THR A 136 -6.43 -5.28 -0.49
C THR A 136 -7.77 -4.55 -0.45
N VAL A 137 -8.01 -3.64 -1.39
CA VAL A 137 -9.19 -2.76 -1.42
C VAL A 137 -10.33 -3.44 -2.14
N LEU A 138 -11.54 -3.34 -1.61
CA LEU A 138 -12.75 -3.93 -2.21
C LEU A 138 -13.26 -3.12 -3.40
N HIS A 139 -13.17 -1.79 -3.33
CA HIS A 139 -13.64 -0.86 -4.36
C HIS A 139 -12.51 0.12 -4.74
N PRO A 140 -11.51 -0.33 -5.51
CA PRO A 140 -10.34 0.48 -5.82
C PRO A 140 -10.67 1.75 -6.60
N GLU A 141 -11.76 1.77 -7.38
CA GLU A 141 -12.26 2.98 -8.06
C GLU A 141 -12.64 4.07 -7.04
N LYS A 142 -13.30 3.67 -5.94
CA LYS A 142 -13.64 4.60 -4.87
C LYS A 142 -12.39 5.12 -4.19
N ALA A 143 -11.44 4.24 -3.90
CA ALA A 143 -10.18 4.61 -3.26
C ALA A 143 -9.43 5.64 -4.11
N ILE A 144 -9.17 5.35 -5.38
CA ILE A 144 -8.44 6.25 -6.30
C ILE A 144 -9.19 7.57 -6.51
N THR A 145 -10.52 7.54 -6.60
CA THR A 145 -11.36 8.75 -6.70
C THR A 145 -11.21 9.60 -5.43
N ASP A 146 -11.22 8.97 -4.26
CA ASP A 146 -11.12 9.68 -2.99
C ASP A 146 -9.70 10.21 -2.73
N TRP A 147 -8.66 9.51 -3.19
CA TRP A 147 -7.29 10.04 -3.20
C TRP A 147 -7.20 11.32 -4.04
N LYS A 148 -7.82 11.32 -5.24
CA LYS A 148 -7.87 12.51 -6.09
C LYS A 148 -8.67 13.65 -5.45
N ARG A 149 -9.77 13.34 -4.75
CA ARG A 149 -10.59 14.32 -4.05
C ARG A 149 -9.80 15.11 -3.01
N VAL A 150 -9.03 14.40 -2.17
CA VAL A 150 -8.27 15.04 -1.08
C VAL A 150 -7.00 15.73 -1.55
N LEU A 151 -6.54 15.47 -2.78
CA LEU A 151 -5.41 16.18 -3.37
C LEU A 151 -5.80 17.60 -3.77
N LYS A 152 -4.92 18.54 -3.50
CA LYS A 152 -4.99 19.92 -4.05
C LYS A 152 -4.88 19.88 -5.57
N PRO A 153 -5.37 20.92 -6.29
CA PRO A 153 -5.05 21.10 -7.71
C PRO A 153 -3.54 21.06 -7.96
N GLY A 154 -3.10 20.27 -8.94
CA GLY A 154 -1.67 20.00 -9.18
C GLY A 154 -1.01 19.00 -8.23
N GLY A 155 -1.73 18.52 -7.21
CA GLY A 155 -1.24 17.49 -6.29
C GLY A 155 -1.03 16.15 -6.96
N ARG A 156 -0.20 15.29 -6.37
CA ARG A 156 0.26 14.03 -6.97
C ARG A 156 -0.06 12.82 -6.09
N ALA A 157 -0.45 11.72 -6.72
CA ALA A 157 -0.61 10.42 -6.06
C ALA A 157 0.50 9.45 -6.50
N TYR A 158 1.00 8.68 -5.55
CA TYR A 158 2.00 7.64 -5.76
C TYR A 158 1.52 6.32 -5.13
N ALA A 159 1.33 5.31 -5.95
CA ALA A 159 1.02 3.96 -5.50
C ALA A 159 2.23 3.05 -5.73
N PHE A 160 2.75 2.47 -4.66
CA PHE A 160 3.87 1.53 -4.70
C PHE A 160 3.33 0.11 -4.54
N ASP A 161 3.55 -0.71 -5.55
CA ASP A 161 3.10 -2.09 -5.54
C ASP A 161 4.09 -3.01 -6.27
N THR A 162 3.89 -4.31 -6.12
CA THR A 162 4.65 -5.32 -6.85
C THR A 162 3.68 -6.06 -7.77
N PRO A 163 3.86 -5.96 -9.09
CA PRO A 163 3.04 -6.74 -10.01
C PRO A 163 3.24 -8.23 -9.76
N SER A 164 2.18 -8.98 -9.94
CA SER A 164 2.27 -10.44 -9.96
C SER A 164 3.16 -10.86 -11.13
N VAL A 165 4.40 -11.19 -10.85
CA VAL A 165 5.26 -11.84 -11.83
C VAL A 165 4.83 -13.31 -11.88
N GLU A 166 4.07 -13.70 -12.91
CA GLU A 166 3.85 -15.10 -13.19
C GLU A 166 5.21 -15.75 -13.51
N ARG A 167 5.84 -16.35 -12.50
CA ARG A 167 6.84 -17.35 -12.80
C ARG A 167 6.12 -18.55 -13.41
N GLU A 168 6.67 -19.10 -14.49
CA GLU A 168 6.41 -20.46 -14.93
C GLU A 168 6.94 -21.42 -13.85
N ALA A 169 6.28 -21.41 -12.69
CA ALA A 169 6.64 -22.29 -11.59
C ALA A 169 6.00 -23.66 -11.88
N ASN A 170 6.79 -24.71 -11.77
CA ASN A 170 6.26 -26.06 -11.80
C ASN A 170 5.28 -26.29 -10.64
N THR A 171 4.51 -27.36 -10.70
CA THR A 171 3.47 -27.68 -9.68
C THR A 171 4.03 -27.74 -8.26
N ILE A 172 5.28 -28.21 -8.09
CA ILE A 172 5.96 -28.31 -6.80
C ILE A 172 6.22 -26.90 -6.23
N ASP A 173 6.79 -26.02 -7.03
CA ASP A 173 7.09 -24.64 -6.61
C ASP A 173 5.83 -23.82 -6.35
N LYS A 174 4.77 -24.07 -7.13
CA LYS A 174 3.51 -23.32 -7.01
C LYS A 174 2.65 -23.75 -5.81
N TYR A 175 2.61 -25.03 -5.49
CA TYR A 175 1.67 -25.54 -4.49
C TYR A 175 2.34 -26.25 -3.29
N PHE A 176 3.35 -27.06 -3.53
CA PHE A 176 3.94 -27.88 -2.47
C PHE A 176 4.85 -27.08 -1.55
N ARG A 177 5.81 -26.35 -2.11
CA ARG A 177 6.79 -25.57 -1.32
C ARG A 177 6.15 -24.52 -0.40
N PRO A 178 5.18 -23.68 -0.87
CA PRO A 178 4.55 -22.70 0.01
C PRO A 178 3.74 -23.34 1.14
N ASN A 179 3.08 -24.47 0.89
CA ASN A 179 2.33 -25.16 1.95
C ASN A 179 3.26 -25.84 2.96
N LEU A 180 4.37 -26.42 2.50
CA LEU A 180 5.39 -26.97 3.39
C LEU A 180 6.03 -25.87 4.24
N ALA A 181 6.34 -24.71 3.66
CA ALA A 181 6.87 -23.57 4.41
C ALA A 181 5.91 -23.11 5.51
N LYS A 182 4.62 -22.99 5.20
CA LYS A 182 3.58 -22.64 6.20
C LYS A 182 3.53 -23.65 7.35
N LEU A 183 3.59 -24.93 7.04
CA LEU A 183 3.64 -26.00 8.06
C LEU A 183 4.86 -25.83 8.95
N VAL A 184 6.03 -25.68 8.35
CA VAL A 184 7.30 -25.51 9.08
C VAL A 184 7.27 -24.25 9.95
N ILE A 185 6.85 -23.10 9.39
CA ILE A 185 6.73 -21.84 10.14
C ILE A 185 5.75 -22.03 11.32
N SER A 186 4.61 -22.67 11.09
CA SER A 186 3.62 -22.89 12.14
C SER A 186 4.16 -23.71 13.31
N ILE A 187 4.99 -24.70 13.03
CA ILE A 187 5.63 -25.53 14.06
C ILE A 187 6.70 -24.73 14.80
N TYR A 188 7.62 -24.09 14.07
CA TYR A 188 8.75 -23.38 14.66
C TYR A 188 8.33 -22.14 15.47
N GLU A 189 7.36 -21.41 14.99
CA GLU A 189 6.94 -20.13 15.58
C GLU A 189 5.68 -20.26 16.44
N ARG A 190 5.17 -21.50 16.58
CA ARG A 190 3.96 -21.81 17.37
C ARG A 190 2.77 -20.90 17.03
N ARG A 191 2.60 -20.57 15.73
CA ARG A 191 1.53 -19.74 15.20
C ARG A 191 0.91 -20.36 13.96
N ASN A 192 -0.30 -19.95 13.62
CA ASN A 192 -0.94 -20.42 12.40
C ASN A 192 -0.51 -19.59 11.18
N ALA A 193 0.51 -20.04 10.45
CA ALA A 193 0.99 -19.36 9.25
C ALA A 193 -0.03 -19.35 8.07
N TRP A 194 -1.11 -20.16 8.13
CA TRP A 194 -2.20 -20.10 7.17
C TRP A 194 -3.11 -18.90 7.39
N SER A 195 -3.19 -18.36 8.61
CA SER A 195 -4.00 -17.17 8.91
C SER A 195 -3.47 -15.89 8.21
N GLU A 196 -2.23 -15.91 7.74
CA GLU A 196 -1.63 -14.79 7.00
C GLU A 196 -2.25 -14.57 5.60
N TYR A 197 -3.01 -15.55 5.10
CA TYR A 197 -3.61 -15.47 3.79
C TYR A 197 -5.11 -15.19 3.90
N TYR A 198 -5.59 -14.28 3.06
CA TYR A 198 -7.02 -14.09 2.90
C TYR A 198 -7.70 -15.41 2.53
N ASP A 199 -8.87 -15.66 3.11
CA ASP A 199 -9.68 -16.79 2.70
C ASP A 199 -10.13 -16.64 1.21
N LYS A 200 -10.60 -17.74 0.62
CA LYS A 200 -11.00 -17.74 -0.80
C LYS A 200 -12.12 -16.74 -1.10
N VAL A 201 -12.99 -16.46 -0.11
CA VAL A 201 -14.10 -15.51 -0.27
C VAL A 201 -13.57 -14.11 -0.43
N ILE A 202 -12.68 -13.67 0.46
CA ILE A 202 -12.03 -12.34 0.37
C ILE A 202 -11.26 -12.22 -0.94
N ARG A 203 -10.40 -13.19 -1.26
CA ARG A 203 -9.59 -13.17 -2.50
C ARG A 203 -10.44 -13.01 -3.76
N SER A 204 -11.60 -13.71 -3.84
CA SER A 204 -12.45 -13.60 -5.00
C SER A 204 -13.07 -12.21 -5.18
N ARG A 205 -13.17 -11.44 -4.10
CA ARG A 205 -13.78 -10.11 -4.06
C ARG A 205 -12.78 -8.97 -4.24
N LEU A 206 -11.49 -9.23 -4.07
CA LEU A 206 -10.45 -8.21 -4.27
C LEU A 206 -10.11 -8.09 -5.77
N PRO A 207 -10.50 -7.00 -6.45
CA PRO A 207 -10.35 -6.90 -7.91
C PRO A 207 -8.90 -6.76 -8.36
N LEU A 208 -8.05 -6.15 -7.54
CA LEU A 208 -6.64 -5.91 -7.82
C LEU A 208 -5.69 -6.86 -7.07
N ASN A 209 -6.22 -7.94 -6.49
CA ASN A 209 -5.37 -8.90 -5.80
C ASN A 209 -4.24 -9.37 -6.74
N TYR A 210 -3.01 -9.41 -6.22
CA TYR A 210 -1.81 -9.74 -6.98
C TYR A 210 -1.82 -11.17 -7.57
N ASP A 211 -2.68 -12.08 -7.06
CA ASP A 211 -2.88 -13.40 -7.65
C ASP A 211 -3.60 -13.34 -9.02
N LYS A 212 -4.17 -12.18 -9.39
CA LYS A 212 -4.90 -11.98 -10.64
C LYS A 212 -3.98 -11.42 -11.72
N LYS A 213 -3.88 -12.14 -12.83
CA LYS A 213 -3.12 -11.69 -14.01
C LYS A 213 -3.53 -10.28 -14.43
N GLY A 214 -2.55 -9.44 -14.76
CA GLY A 214 -2.77 -8.07 -15.20
C GLY A 214 -3.29 -7.13 -14.10
N SER A 215 -3.08 -7.45 -12.81
CA SER A 215 -3.49 -6.56 -11.72
C SER A 215 -2.81 -5.20 -11.81
N PHE A 216 -1.55 -5.16 -12.23
CA PHE A 216 -0.79 -3.92 -12.40
C PHE A 216 -1.34 -3.04 -13.54
N ASP A 217 -1.62 -3.62 -14.71
CA ASP A 217 -2.21 -2.87 -15.83
C ASP A 217 -3.59 -2.31 -15.46
N ARG A 218 -4.36 -3.06 -14.65
CA ARG A 218 -5.63 -2.56 -14.12
C ARG A 218 -5.45 -1.42 -13.15
N GLN A 219 -4.41 -1.44 -12.30
CA GLN A 219 -4.10 -0.31 -11.41
C GLN A 219 -3.75 0.94 -12.23
N MET A 220 -2.90 0.81 -13.25
CA MET A 220 -2.58 1.91 -14.17
C MET A 220 -3.83 2.48 -14.83
N LYS A 221 -4.67 1.57 -15.39
CA LYS A 221 -5.92 1.98 -16.03
C LYS A 221 -6.87 2.72 -15.08
N LEU A 222 -6.95 2.28 -13.82
CA LEU A 222 -7.79 2.95 -12.81
C LEU A 222 -7.37 4.38 -12.54
N PHE A 223 -6.08 4.68 -12.47
CA PHE A 223 -5.62 6.06 -12.34
C PHE A 223 -6.12 6.92 -13.50
N VAL A 224 -6.00 6.40 -14.74
CA VAL A 224 -6.51 7.09 -15.93
C VAL A 224 -8.03 7.24 -15.88
N ASP A 225 -8.76 6.18 -15.63
CA ASP A 225 -10.23 6.15 -15.62
C ASP A 225 -10.80 7.08 -14.50
N CYS A 226 -10.11 7.21 -13.37
CA CYS A 226 -10.45 8.16 -12.30
C CYS A 226 -10.00 9.60 -12.61
N GLY A 227 -9.45 9.86 -13.80
CA GLY A 227 -9.12 11.19 -14.31
C GLY A 227 -7.86 11.80 -13.70
N PHE A 228 -6.88 10.99 -13.31
CA PHE A 228 -5.51 11.45 -13.10
C PHE A 228 -4.86 11.77 -14.44
N MET A 229 -4.03 12.80 -14.47
CA MET A 229 -3.20 13.19 -15.60
C MET A 229 -1.78 12.66 -15.43
N ASP A 230 -0.99 12.63 -16.51
CA ASP A 230 0.42 12.26 -16.51
C ASP A 230 0.68 10.90 -15.83
N VAL A 231 -0.27 9.97 -15.99
CA VAL A 231 -0.17 8.65 -15.38
C VAL A 231 1.01 7.89 -15.98
N ALA A 232 1.95 7.51 -15.13
CA ALA A 232 3.15 6.79 -15.51
C ALA A 232 3.51 5.73 -14.47
N ALA A 233 4.19 4.69 -14.92
CA ALA A 233 4.78 3.68 -14.05
C ALA A 233 6.30 3.70 -14.17
N THR A 234 6.97 3.65 -13.03
CA THR A 234 8.43 3.59 -12.96
C THR A 234 8.84 2.34 -12.19
N LYS A 235 9.71 1.52 -12.77
CA LYS A 235 10.33 0.40 -12.06
C LYS A 235 11.36 0.93 -11.07
N MET A 236 11.34 0.40 -9.86
CA MET A 236 12.26 0.76 -8.79
C MET A 236 13.32 -0.35 -8.66
N ASP A 237 14.32 -0.35 -9.55
CA ASP A 237 15.30 -1.44 -9.67
C ASP A 237 16.12 -1.63 -8.38
N GLU A 238 16.56 -0.55 -7.74
CA GLU A 238 17.33 -0.61 -6.50
C GLU A 238 16.49 -1.14 -5.33
N ALA A 239 15.26 -0.67 -5.17
CA ALA A 239 14.34 -1.19 -4.15
C ALA A 239 14.00 -2.68 -4.40
N SER A 240 13.92 -3.09 -5.66
CA SER A 240 13.72 -4.48 -6.06
C SER A 240 14.92 -5.35 -5.71
N ALA A 241 16.14 -4.86 -5.98
CA ALA A 241 17.38 -5.56 -5.63
C ALA A 241 17.55 -5.73 -4.12
N LEU A 242 17.29 -4.67 -3.34
CA LEU A 242 17.32 -4.73 -1.87
C LEU A 242 16.26 -5.68 -1.30
N SER A 243 15.07 -5.72 -1.89
CA SER A 243 14.04 -6.70 -1.50
C SER A 243 14.52 -8.12 -1.72
N ALA A 244 15.20 -8.41 -2.82
CA ALA A 244 15.77 -9.74 -3.08
C ALA A 244 16.89 -10.08 -2.07
N GLU A 245 17.73 -9.11 -1.69
CA GLU A 245 18.75 -9.28 -0.66
C GLU A 245 18.15 -9.58 0.71
N ILE A 246 17.11 -8.84 1.12
CA ILE A 246 16.37 -9.09 2.37
C ILE A 246 15.83 -10.50 2.40
N TRP A 247 15.14 -10.93 1.34
CA TRP A 247 14.61 -12.28 1.24
C TRP A 247 15.70 -13.36 1.30
N GLY A 248 16.85 -13.11 0.69
CA GLY A 248 18.02 -14.01 0.77
C GLY A 248 18.57 -14.18 2.18
N ARG A 249 18.38 -13.19 3.07
CA ARG A 249 18.82 -13.23 4.48
C ARG A 249 17.74 -13.77 5.43
N MET A 250 16.49 -13.92 4.98
CA MET A 250 15.41 -14.48 5.81
C MET A 250 15.75 -15.89 6.29
N PRO A 251 15.27 -16.30 7.47
CA PRO A 251 15.43 -17.68 7.91
C PRO A 251 14.97 -18.68 6.85
N TRP A 252 15.68 -19.79 6.69
CA TRP A 252 15.45 -20.80 5.63
C TRP A 252 13.99 -21.23 5.50
N ARG A 253 13.23 -21.28 6.61
CA ARG A 253 11.82 -21.64 6.63
C ARG A 253 10.92 -20.68 5.86
N TYR A 254 11.28 -19.39 5.79
CA TYR A 254 10.62 -18.41 4.95
C TYR A 254 11.05 -18.53 3.49
N GLN A 255 12.35 -18.72 3.26
CA GLN A 255 12.91 -18.93 1.92
C GLN A 255 12.32 -20.17 1.24
N LEU A 256 11.96 -21.22 2.02
CA LEU A 256 11.34 -22.44 1.49
C LEU A 256 10.02 -22.15 0.73
N GLY A 257 9.23 -21.19 1.20
CA GLY A 257 7.96 -20.80 0.57
C GLY A 257 8.09 -19.70 -0.48
N TRP A 258 9.29 -19.11 -0.60
CA TRP A 258 9.49 -17.99 -1.49
C TRP A 258 9.66 -18.46 -2.94
N THR A 259 8.76 -18.01 -3.81
CA THR A 259 8.69 -18.44 -5.21
C THR A 259 8.82 -17.30 -6.21
N CYS A 260 8.94 -16.04 -5.76
CA CYS A 260 9.00 -14.87 -6.65
C CYS A 260 10.03 -13.84 -6.18
N ASN A 261 10.60 -13.12 -7.14
CA ASN A 261 11.31 -11.89 -6.87
C ASN A 261 10.28 -10.75 -6.87
N TYR A 262 10.30 -9.93 -5.83
CA TYR A 262 9.46 -8.74 -5.81
C TYR A 262 10.12 -7.66 -6.67
N GLU A 263 9.47 -7.31 -7.78
CA GLU A 263 9.82 -6.13 -8.56
C GLU A 263 8.91 -4.98 -8.09
N TRP A 264 9.52 -3.93 -7.59
CA TRP A 264 8.80 -2.75 -7.16
C TRP A 264 8.53 -1.81 -8.31
N TYR A 265 7.30 -1.31 -8.36
CA TYR A 265 6.87 -0.27 -9.29
C TYR A 265 6.17 0.84 -8.52
N CYS A 266 6.39 2.06 -9.00
CA CYS A 266 5.64 3.23 -8.59
C CYS A 266 4.71 3.63 -9.73
N ILE A 267 3.42 3.66 -9.47
CA ILE A 267 2.43 4.29 -10.33
C ILE A 267 2.22 5.70 -9.81
N ARG A 268 2.38 6.71 -10.66
CA ARG A 268 2.12 8.10 -10.32
C ARG A 268 1.05 8.70 -11.23
N GLY A 269 0.33 9.69 -10.71
CA GLY A 269 -0.59 10.52 -11.47
C GLY A 269 -0.77 11.87 -10.79
N SER A 270 -1.11 12.89 -11.55
CA SER A 270 -1.36 14.26 -11.06
C SER A 270 -2.84 14.62 -11.16
N LYS A 271 -3.34 15.44 -10.21
CA LYS A 271 -4.65 16.08 -10.30
C LYS A 271 -4.51 17.32 -11.17
N ALA A 272 -5.43 17.52 -12.09
CA ALA A 272 -5.45 18.71 -12.94
C ALA A 272 -5.43 19.99 -12.11
N VAL A 273 -4.73 21.00 -12.61
CA VAL A 273 -4.86 22.38 -12.13
C VAL A 273 -6.09 22.96 -12.79
N GLU A 274 -7.08 23.36 -12.02
CA GLU A 274 -8.23 24.07 -12.58
C GLU A 274 -7.76 25.41 -13.18
N PRO A 275 -8.18 25.77 -14.38
CA PRO A 275 -7.88 27.09 -14.93
C PRO A 275 -8.44 28.15 -13.98
N GLN A 276 -7.60 29.07 -13.51
CA GLN A 276 -8.12 30.25 -12.81
C GLN A 276 -9.10 30.95 -13.74
N GLU A 277 -10.35 31.07 -13.33
CA GLU A 277 -11.29 31.99 -14.00
C GLU A 277 -10.63 33.35 -14.01
N LYS A 278 -10.29 33.83 -15.22
CA LYS A 278 -9.86 35.22 -15.37
C LYS A 278 -11.02 36.09 -14.96
N ASP A 279 -10.94 36.76 -13.83
CA ASP A 279 -11.81 37.85 -13.45
C ASP A 279 -11.87 38.82 -14.61
N ASN A 280 -12.87 38.70 -15.45
CA ASN A 280 -13.24 39.70 -16.44
C ASN A 280 -13.89 40.87 -15.67
N HIS A 281 -13.06 41.65 -14.96
CA HIS A 281 -13.44 42.98 -14.59
C HIS A 281 -13.65 43.78 -15.90
N HIS A 282 -14.88 43.81 -16.34
CA HIS A 282 -15.34 44.83 -17.29
C HIS A 282 -15.00 46.18 -16.70
N PHE A 283 -13.98 46.83 -17.21
CA PHE A 283 -13.83 48.24 -17.10
C PHE A 283 -15.01 48.86 -17.88
N GLY A 284 -16.04 49.27 -17.14
CA GLY A 284 -17.07 50.13 -17.67
C GLY A 284 -16.46 51.46 -18.09
N GLU A 285 -16.47 51.71 -19.36
CA GLU A 285 -16.26 53.05 -19.90
C GLU A 285 -17.40 53.95 -19.44
N ASN A 286 -17.06 55.07 -18.78
CA ASN A 286 -17.83 56.30 -18.68
C ASN A 286 -16.97 57.44 -19.20
#